data_56ba7ed80b144dd5da280960da5b81e4
#
_entry.id   56ba7ed80b144dd5da280960da5b81e4
#
_cell.length_a   1.000
_cell.length_b   1.000
_cell.length_c   1.000
_cell.angle_alpha   90.00
_cell.angle_beta   90.00
_cell.angle_gamma   90.00
#
_symmetry.space_group_name_H-M   'P 1'
#
loop_
_entity.id
_entity.type
_entity.pdbx_description
1 polymer ?
#
loop_
_entity_poly.entity_id
_entity_poly.type
_entity_poly.pdbx_seq_one_letter_code
_entity_poly.pdbx_strand_id
1 'polypeptide(L)'
;MTSVPAEDPTTVGASVPPPAGVYEQAATPMWAPVTAAALDVVSSPEGDEEWVVPAARPTWQQRVKNLVPTRAADTRSAIERLRDAPPNDGPLSWLVTVVVTAMAFAIRFVGIAYPKGILFDETYYAKDAYTLLRLGYEGSWPENANEMIASGNVDVYTTNASFIVHPQLGKWLIASGEWLFGMNSFGWRFPALVFGTLLVAVVIRLARRISRSTMVGAIAGFLLCVDGLSFVMSRIALLDIFEAFFIAAGVLAVVNDRDWFRNRLARDLEKKGLTGYGGQPGPFVFRPWLLVAGVMFGLACGTKWNAMFVLASFGVLCVVWSVTARRLAGAGKRSYMSLVMDGLPAFVSMVVVGLVVYVATWWSWLATQGGWDRQWGAQHPDAWQVRFFGQPLGSLLYYHKEIWEFHNGDYIKSATHVYAAHPGGWLVNARPIGIDAVNGIQAGEDGCPVGTQTCLRVISATGTPTLWWFAALALLVAITWWVAGRDWR
;
A
#
# COMPACT_ATOMS: atom_id res chain seq x y z
N MET A 1 -49.97 -40.85 -15.09
CA MET A 1 -50.97 -41.00 -16.16
C MET A 1 -50.79 -39.74 -17.00
N THR A 2 -50.36 -39.73 -18.21
CA THR A 2 -50.21 -40.58 -19.38
C THR A 2 -48.98 -40.09 -20.13
N SER A 3 -47.98 -40.86 -20.34
CA SER A 3 -47.54 -41.71 -21.44
C SER A 3 -47.30 -41.00 -22.79
N VAL A 4 -46.04 -41.00 -23.16
CA VAL A 4 -45.27 -40.92 -24.41
C VAL A 4 -46.02 -41.50 -25.64
N PRO A 5 -45.70 -41.15 -26.93
CA PRO A 5 -44.73 -42.02 -27.57
C PRO A 5 -43.62 -41.36 -28.41
N ALA A 6 -42.54 -42.13 -28.54
CA ALA A 6 -41.45 -42.01 -29.49
C ALA A 6 -41.85 -42.38 -30.90
N GLU A 7 -41.18 -41.80 -31.91
CA GLU A 7 -41.07 -42.40 -33.25
C GLU A 7 -39.61 -42.35 -33.74
N ASP A 8 -39.19 -43.47 -34.28
CA ASP A 8 -37.88 -43.84 -34.77
C ASP A 8 -37.91 -43.82 -36.36
N PRO A 9 -36.78 -44.08 -37.00
CA PRO A 9 -36.22 -43.29 -38.10
C PRO A 9 -36.39 -44.04 -39.48
N THR A 10 -35.65 -43.50 -40.40
CA THR A 10 -35.35 -44.02 -41.77
C THR A 10 -36.19 -43.51 -42.91
N THR A 11 -35.59 -42.71 -43.77
CA THR A 11 -35.57 -42.92 -45.20
C THR A 11 -34.37 -42.28 -45.89
N VAL A 12 -33.73 -43.11 -46.69
CA VAL A 12 -32.59 -42.87 -47.58
C VAL A 12 -33.02 -41.96 -48.74
N GLY A 13 -32.25 -40.92 -49.04
CA GLY A 13 -32.45 -40.09 -50.22
C GLY A 13 -31.11 -39.67 -50.85
N ALA A 14 -30.91 -40.04 -52.08
CA ALA A 14 -29.70 -40.08 -52.89
C ALA A 14 -28.97 -38.75 -53.03
N SER A 15 -27.63 -38.84 -53.09
CA SER A 15 -26.65 -37.82 -53.35
C SER A 15 -26.64 -37.27 -54.77
N VAL A 16 -26.55 -35.97 -54.92
CA VAL A 16 -26.07 -35.23 -56.10
C VAL A 16 -24.82 -34.47 -55.76
N PRO A 17 -23.72 -34.58 -56.51
CA PRO A 17 -22.46 -33.84 -56.15
C PRO A 17 -22.55 -32.36 -56.62
N PRO A 18 -22.01 -31.41 -55.84
CA PRO A 18 -21.92 -30.03 -56.28
C PRO A 18 -20.69 -29.78 -57.16
N PRO A 19 -20.73 -28.72 -57.99
CA PRO A 19 -19.66 -28.38 -58.91
C PRO A 19 -18.42 -27.79 -58.20
N ALA A 20 -17.27 -28.05 -58.81
CA ALA A 20 -15.97 -27.59 -58.35
C ALA A 20 -15.82 -26.06 -58.41
N GLY A 21 -15.22 -25.51 -57.37
CA GLY A 21 -14.50 -24.26 -57.43
C GLY A 21 -15.04 -23.11 -56.61
N VAL A 22 -14.64 -23.02 -55.33
CA VAL A 22 -14.17 -21.80 -54.62
C VAL A 22 -13.45 -22.29 -53.37
N TYR A 23 -12.15 -22.08 -53.27
CA TYR A 23 -11.39 -22.33 -52.04
C TYR A 23 -11.64 -21.20 -51.06
N GLU A 24 -12.50 -21.45 -50.10
CA GLU A 24 -12.65 -20.62 -48.92
C GLU A 24 -11.46 -20.92 -47.96
N GLN A 25 -10.64 -19.91 -47.68
CA GLN A 25 -9.55 -20.03 -46.72
C GLN A 25 -10.16 -20.21 -45.33
N ALA A 26 -10.12 -21.42 -44.81
CA ALA A 26 -10.46 -21.69 -43.42
C ALA A 26 -9.43 -21.08 -42.51
N ALA A 27 -9.85 -20.20 -41.60
CA ALA A 27 -9.02 -19.64 -40.53
C ALA A 27 -8.48 -20.77 -39.65
N THR A 28 -7.17 -20.90 -39.57
CA THR A 28 -6.47 -21.83 -38.67
C THR A 28 -6.68 -21.42 -37.21
N PRO A 29 -7.09 -22.34 -36.34
CA PRO A 29 -7.23 -22.02 -34.91
C PRO A 29 -5.85 -21.75 -34.27
N MET A 30 -5.79 -20.77 -33.37
CA MET A 30 -4.60 -20.18 -32.72
C MET A 30 -3.80 -21.17 -31.82
N TRP A 31 -4.19 -22.46 -31.76
CA TRP A 31 -3.54 -23.52 -30.96
C TRP A 31 -3.04 -24.70 -31.77
N ALA A 32 -3.12 -24.64 -33.10
CA ALA A 32 -2.56 -25.70 -33.92
C ALA A 32 -1.03 -25.80 -33.73
N PRO A 33 -0.47 -27.00 -33.53
CA PRO A 33 0.98 -27.14 -33.44
C PRO A 33 1.59 -26.67 -34.75
N VAL A 34 2.61 -25.81 -34.64
CA VAL A 34 3.36 -25.32 -35.79
C VAL A 34 3.98 -26.51 -36.49
N THR A 35 3.29 -27.01 -37.54
CA THR A 35 3.89 -27.90 -38.49
C THR A 35 5.04 -27.19 -39.18
N ALA A 36 6.16 -27.88 -39.34
CA ALA A 36 7.41 -27.38 -39.84
C ALA A 36 7.21 -26.34 -40.96
N ALA A 37 7.71 -25.14 -40.71
CA ALA A 37 7.70 -24.06 -41.68
C ALA A 37 8.31 -24.58 -42.99
N ALA A 38 7.64 -24.28 -44.09
CA ALA A 38 8.10 -24.57 -45.42
C ALA A 38 9.52 -24.05 -45.56
N LEU A 39 10.43 -24.93 -45.94
CA LEU A 39 11.78 -24.58 -46.31
C LEU A 39 11.70 -23.79 -47.61
N ASP A 40 12.01 -22.51 -47.62
CA ASP A 40 12.30 -21.76 -48.82
C ASP A 40 13.58 -22.34 -49.43
N VAL A 41 13.38 -23.24 -50.40
CA VAL A 41 14.48 -23.75 -51.23
C VAL A 41 14.82 -22.66 -52.25
N VAL A 42 15.84 -21.89 -51.99
CA VAL A 42 16.46 -21.08 -53.05
C VAL A 42 17.30 -22.03 -53.90
N SER A 43 16.77 -22.42 -55.05
CA SER A 43 17.51 -23.19 -56.03
C SER A 43 18.58 -22.28 -56.66
N SER A 44 19.85 -22.60 -56.47
CA SER A 44 20.94 -22.01 -57.28
C SER A 44 20.97 -22.71 -58.67
N PRO A 45 21.39 -22.01 -59.71
CA PRO A 45 21.30 -22.54 -61.10
C PRO A 45 22.35 -23.57 -61.52
N GLU A 46 23.20 -24.03 -60.64
CA GLU A 46 24.25 -25.02 -60.98
C GLU A 46 24.43 -26.02 -59.82
N GLY A 47 23.91 -27.12 -59.98
CA GLY A 47 24.10 -28.56 -59.75
C GLY A 47 24.90 -29.08 -58.56
N ASP A 48 25.10 -28.37 -57.43
CA ASP A 48 25.58 -28.97 -56.19
C ASP A 48 24.52 -28.85 -55.10
N GLU A 49 23.87 -29.95 -54.75
CA GLU A 49 22.96 -30.02 -53.60
C GLU A 49 23.74 -29.83 -52.28
N GLU A 50 23.86 -28.59 -51.87
CA GLU A 50 24.37 -28.29 -50.53
C GLU A 50 23.30 -28.65 -49.50
N TRP A 51 23.53 -29.71 -48.73
CA TRP A 51 22.66 -30.13 -47.65
C TRP A 51 22.55 -29.03 -46.60
N VAL A 52 21.44 -28.30 -46.62
CA VAL A 52 21.15 -27.30 -45.58
C VAL A 52 20.89 -28.04 -44.27
N VAL A 53 21.85 -28.05 -43.34
CA VAL A 53 21.67 -28.60 -41.99
C VAL A 53 20.57 -27.79 -41.33
N PRO A 54 19.46 -28.41 -40.92
CA PRO A 54 18.37 -27.70 -40.23
C PRO A 54 18.91 -26.98 -39.00
N ALA A 55 18.63 -25.69 -38.86
CA ALA A 55 19.07 -24.93 -37.70
C ALA A 55 18.65 -25.65 -36.41
N ALA A 56 19.60 -25.87 -35.50
CA ALA A 56 19.36 -26.57 -34.25
C ALA A 56 18.17 -25.91 -33.51
N ARG A 57 17.18 -26.70 -33.10
CA ARG A 57 16.03 -26.19 -32.36
C ARG A 57 16.51 -25.42 -31.15
N PRO A 58 16.05 -24.18 -30.91
CA PRO A 58 16.50 -23.38 -29.79
C PRO A 58 16.20 -24.15 -28.49
N THR A 59 17.18 -24.19 -27.58
CA THR A 59 17.03 -24.77 -26.25
C THR A 59 15.89 -24.08 -25.51
N TRP A 60 15.30 -24.72 -24.50
CA TRP A 60 14.26 -24.09 -23.68
C TRP A 60 14.76 -22.75 -23.07
N GLN A 61 16.01 -22.68 -22.68
CA GLN A 61 16.65 -21.46 -22.17
C GLN A 61 16.68 -20.34 -23.21
N GLN A 62 16.97 -20.68 -24.48
CA GLN A 62 16.91 -19.72 -25.58
C GLN A 62 15.46 -19.28 -25.87
N ARG A 63 14.49 -20.20 -25.77
CA ARG A 63 13.07 -19.86 -25.93
C ARG A 63 12.60 -18.92 -24.84
N VAL A 64 12.92 -19.20 -23.55
CA VAL A 64 12.59 -18.31 -22.43
C VAL A 64 13.29 -16.95 -22.59
N LYS A 65 14.57 -16.93 -23.02
CA LYS A 65 15.30 -15.68 -23.29
C LYS A 65 14.66 -14.86 -24.42
N ASN A 66 14.09 -15.52 -25.44
CA ASN A 66 13.42 -14.86 -26.55
C ASN A 66 12.00 -14.37 -26.19
N LEU A 67 11.35 -14.93 -25.15
CA LEU A 67 10.11 -14.42 -24.59
C LEU A 67 10.31 -13.15 -23.78
N VAL A 68 11.51 -12.92 -23.24
CA VAL A 68 11.86 -11.68 -22.54
C VAL A 68 12.39 -10.70 -23.59
N PRO A 69 11.71 -9.58 -23.87
CA PRO A 69 12.19 -8.61 -24.85
C PRO A 69 13.59 -8.14 -24.46
N THR A 70 14.57 -8.45 -25.29
CA THR A 70 15.92 -7.87 -25.15
C THR A 70 15.79 -6.37 -25.34
N ARG A 71 15.95 -5.62 -24.26
CA ARG A 71 15.96 -4.16 -24.34
C ARG A 71 17.13 -3.75 -25.24
N ALA A 72 16.86 -3.02 -26.29
CA ALA A 72 17.91 -2.42 -27.11
C ALA A 72 18.89 -1.67 -26.23
N ALA A 73 20.18 -1.76 -26.51
CA ALA A 73 21.21 -1.05 -25.76
C ALA A 73 20.84 0.45 -25.70
N ASP A 74 20.75 1.01 -24.49
CA ASP A 74 20.45 2.42 -24.31
C ASP A 74 21.65 3.25 -24.74
N THR A 75 21.58 3.82 -25.95
CA THR A 75 22.65 4.62 -26.58
C THR A 75 22.70 6.05 -26.05
N ARG A 76 21.72 6.47 -25.18
CA ARG A 76 21.71 7.81 -24.61
C ARG A 76 22.92 8.04 -23.70
N SER A 77 23.37 9.28 -23.64
CA SER A 77 24.44 9.69 -22.72
C SER A 77 24.06 9.43 -21.25
N ALA A 78 25.06 9.33 -20.36
CA ALA A 78 24.81 9.15 -18.93
C ALA A 78 23.93 10.27 -18.34
N ILE A 79 24.12 11.50 -18.80
CA ILE A 79 23.35 12.67 -18.35
C ILE A 79 21.89 12.57 -18.79
N GLU A 80 21.63 12.21 -20.04
CA GLU A 80 20.26 12.00 -20.54
C GLU A 80 19.55 10.88 -19.80
N ARG A 81 20.26 9.78 -19.48
CA ARG A 81 19.70 8.67 -18.69
C ARG A 81 19.42 9.06 -17.23
N LEU A 82 20.20 9.96 -16.64
CA LEU A 82 19.93 10.53 -15.31
C LEU A 82 18.76 11.48 -15.34
N ARG A 83 18.62 12.29 -16.38
CA ARG A 83 17.55 13.27 -16.59
C ARG A 83 16.26 12.67 -17.13
N ASP A 84 16.05 11.42 -16.92
CA ASP A 84 14.81 10.77 -17.30
C ASP A 84 13.62 11.61 -16.77
N ALA A 85 13.01 12.36 -17.69
CA ALA A 85 12.09 13.45 -17.34
C ALA A 85 10.92 12.97 -16.46
N PRO A 86 10.60 13.69 -15.38
CA PRO A 86 9.38 13.38 -14.64
C PRO A 86 8.16 13.54 -15.56
N PRO A 87 7.06 12.82 -15.27
CA PRO A 87 5.84 12.96 -16.06
C PRO A 87 5.37 14.41 -16.00
N ASN A 88 4.92 14.94 -17.14
CA ASN A 88 4.39 16.31 -17.18
C ASN A 88 3.12 16.44 -16.31
N ASP A 89 3.19 17.30 -15.30
CA ASP A 89 2.09 17.58 -14.38
C ASP A 89 1.13 18.65 -14.94
N GLY A 90 0.65 18.43 -16.17
CA GLY A 90 -0.31 19.32 -16.79
C GLY A 90 -1.69 19.35 -16.08
N PRO A 91 -2.52 20.36 -16.42
CA PRO A 91 -3.84 20.55 -15.80
C PRO A 91 -4.73 19.31 -15.84
N LEU A 92 -4.70 18.56 -16.94
CA LEU A 92 -5.48 17.31 -17.08
C LEU A 92 -5.11 16.27 -16.02
N SER A 93 -3.83 16.14 -15.69
CA SER A 93 -3.36 15.19 -14.67
C SER A 93 -3.91 15.54 -13.28
N TRP A 94 -3.98 16.83 -12.96
CA TRP A 94 -4.56 17.30 -11.71
C TRP A 94 -6.08 17.19 -11.69
N LEU A 95 -6.75 17.53 -12.82
CA LEU A 95 -8.18 17.36 -12.96
C LEU A 95 -8.61 15.90 -12.69
N VAL A 96 -7.93 14.93 -13.33
CA VAL A 96 -8.18 13.51 -13.10
C VAL A 96 -7.98 13.14 -11.62
N THR A 97 -6.90 13.64 -11.00
CA THR A 97 -6.65 13.39 -9.57
C THR A 97 -7.80 13.92 -8.72
N VAL A 98 -8.23 15.16 -8.95
CA VAL A 98 -9.32 15.79 -8.19
C VAL A 98 -10.65 15.05 -8.40
N VAL A 99 -11.00 14.71 -9.64
CA VAL A 99 -12.26 14.03 -9.96
C VAL A 99 -12.35 12.66 -9.29
N VAL A 100 -11.31 11.82 -9.41
CA VAL A 100 -11.31 10.50 -8.79
C VAL A 100 -11.29 10.60 -7.25
N THR A 101 -10.58 11.57 -6.69
CA THR A 101 -10.56 11.82 -5.24
C THR A 101 -11.92 12.32 -4.74
N ALA A 102 -12.58 13.22 -5.48
CA ALA A 102 -13.93 13.68 -5.13
C ALA A 102 -14.96 12.54 -5.20
N MET A 103 -14.86 11.66 -6.20
CA MET A 103 -15.67 10.46 -6.26
C MET A 103 -15.41 9.55 -5.06
N ALA A 104 -14.14 9.33 -4.69
CA ALA A 104 -13.77 8.56 -3.52
C ALA A 104 -14.37 9.13 -2.23
N PHE A 105 -14.36 10.46 -2.08
CA PHE A 105 -15.01 11.14 -0.96
C PHE A 105 -16.51 10.89 -0.96
N ALA A 106 -17.17 11.13 -2.10
CA ALA A 106 -18.63 11.03 -2.20
C ALA A 106 -19.15 9.64 -1.82
N ILE A 107 -18.54 8.56 -2.37
CA ILE A 107 -18.99 7.19 -2.07
C ILE A 107 -18.71 6.78 -0.63
N ARG A 108 -17.65 7.29 0.01
CA ARG A 108 -17.31 7.01 1.40
C ARG A 108 -18.15 7.82 2.39
N PHE A 109 -18.61 9.00 1.98
CA PHE A 109 -19.40 9.89 2.81
C PHE A 109 -20.83 9.39 3.02
N VAL A 110 -21.44 8.82 1.97
CA VAL A 110 -22.82 8.33 2.04
C VAL A 110 -22.97 7.27 3.13
N GLY A 111 -23.81 7.55 4.14
CA GLY A 111 -24.07 6.61 5.24
C GLY A 111 -22.91 6.35 6.18
N ILE A 112 -21.93 7.26 6.31
CA ILE A 112 -20.75 7.07 7.19
C ILE A 112 -21.14 6.89 8.67
N ALA A 113 -22.20 7.54 9.12
CA ALA A 113 -22.69 7.43 10.49
C ALA A 113 -23.43 6.12 10.78
N TYR A 114 -23.63 5.27 9.77
CA TYR A 114 -24.31 3.98 9.92
C TYR A 114 -23.33 2.80 9.81
N PRO A 115 -23.46 1.75 10.64
CA PRO A 115 -24.39 1.62 11.76
C PRO A 115 -24.11 2.64 12.88
N LYS A 116 -25.16 3.00 13.63
CA LYS A 116 -24.98 3.84 14.83
C LYS A 116 -24.31 3.01 15.93
N GLY A 117 -23.51 3.69 16.76
CA GLY A 117 -22.77 3.05 17.84
C GLY A 117 -21.34 2.70 17.49
N ILE A 118 -20.67 2.10 18.44
CA ILE A 118 -19.25 1.72 18.39
C ILE A 118 -19.12 0.33 17.76
N LEU A 119 -18.22 0.18 16.79
CA LEU A 119 -17.96 -1.06 16.08
C LEU A 119 -16.50 -1.48 16.26
N PHE A 120 -16.26 -2.78 16.41
CA PHE A 120 -14.93 -3.37 16.42
C PHE A 120 -13.96 -2.61 17.34
N ASP A 121 -12.75 -2.27 16.87
CA ASP A 121 -11.75 -1.53 17.65
C ASP A 121 -12.10 -0.03 17.87
N GLU A 122 -13.19 0.48 17.32
CA GLU A 122 -13.73 1.78 17.75
C GLU A 122 -13.96 1.81 19.27
N THR A 123 -14.21 0.63 19.87
CA THR A 123 -14.35 0.49 21.33
C THR A 123 -13.12 0.92 22.11
N TYR A 124 -11.96 0.93 21.50
CA TYR A 124 -10.73 1.47 22.06
C TYR A 124 -10.48 2.88 21.55
N TYR A 125 -10.39 3.05 20.23
CA TYR A 125 -9.84 4.24 19.63
C TYR A 125 -10.73 5.47 19.72
N ALA A 126 -12.05 5.33 19.58
CA ALA A 126 -12.95 6.47 19.76
C ALA A 126 -13.01 6.90 21.23
N LYS A 127 -13.04 5.95 22.17
CA LYS A 127 -13.00 6.24 23.60
C LYS A 127 -11.69 6.90 24.04
N ASP A 128 -10.55 6.37 23.58
CA ASP A 128 -9.23 6.95 23.83
C ASP A 128 -9.13 8.36 23.25
N ALA A 129 -9.63 8.57 22.03
CA ALA A 129 -9.64 9.86 21.36
C ALA A 129 -10.43 10.91 22.17
N TYR A 130 -11.57 10.53 22.69
CA TYR A 130 -12.38 11.41 23.51
C TYR A 130 -11.68 11.81 24.83
N THR A 131 -11.07 10.84 25.52
CA THR A 131 -10.35 11.15 26.76
C THR A 131 -9.07 11.92 26.51
N LEU A 132 -8.40 11.75 25.38
CA LEU A 132 -7.30 12.64 24.95
C LEU A 132 -7.75 14.10 24.83
N LEU A 133 -8.95 14.38 24.31
CA LEU A 133 -9.51 15.75 24.27
C LEU A 133 -9.80 16.32 25.65
N ARG A 134 -10.23 15.47 26.59
CA ARG A 134 -10.69 15.90 27.92
C ARG A 134 -9.58 15.96 28.94
N LEU A 135 -8.67 14.98 28.91
CA LEU A 135 -7.64 14.79 29.94
C LEU A 135 -6.22 15.05 29.41
N GLY A 136 -6.01 14.99 28.08
CA GLY A 136 -4.70 14.99 27.45
C GLY A 136 -3.97 13.64 27.51
N TYR A 137 -4.61 12.61 28.02
CA TYR A 137 -4.15 11.22 28.06
C TYR A 137 -5.34 10.25 27.98
N GLU A 138 -5.09 8.98 27.70
CA GLU A 138 -6.13 7.97 27.61
C GLU A 138 -6.62 7.58 29.01
N GLY A 139 -7.90 7.83 29.27
CA GLY A 139 -8.57 7.49 30.51
C GLY A 139 -9.35 6.17 30.40
N SER A 140 -9.58 5.52 31.56
CA SER A 140 -10.31 4.27 31.63
C SER A 140 -11.82 4.49 31.55
N TRP A 141 -12.52 3.50 31.04
CA TRP A 141 -13.97 3.49 30.86
C TRP A 141 -14.62 2.30 31.59
N PRO A 142 -15.88 2.43 32.03
CA PRO A 142 -16.62 1.29 32.60
C PRO A 142 -16.92 0.25 31.50
N GLU A 143 -17.21 -0.98 31.92
CA GLU A 143 -17.46 -2.11 31.00
C GLU A 143 -18.64 -1.87 30.04
N ASN A 144 -19.70 -1.21 30.49
CA ASN A 144 -20.90 -0.88 29.73
C ASN A 144 -20.83 0.49 29.03
N ALA A 145 -19.60 1.05 28.81
CA ALA A 145 -19.44 2.38 28.22
C ALA A 145 -20.02 2.46 26.80
N ASN A 146 -19.96 1.38 26.01
CA ASN A 146 -20.47 1.37 24.65
C ASN A 146 -22.00 1.61 24.60
N GLU A 147 -22.75 0.96 25.49
CA GLU A 147 -24.18 1.12 25.64
C GLU A 147 -24.53 2.53 26.15
N MET A 148 -23.75 3.05 27.09
CA MET A 148 -23.95 4.40 27.65
C MET A 148 -23.69 5.46 26.55
N ILE A 149 -22.64 5.34 25.75
CA ILE A 149 -22.35 6.22 24.62
C ILE A 149 -23.47 6.12 23.57
N ALA A 150 -23.93 4.91 23.25
CA ALA A 150 -25.03 4.70 22.31
C ALA A 150 -26.36 5.36 22.78
N SER A 151 -26.59 5.46 24.09
CA SER A 151 -27.74 6.17 24.68
C SER A 151 -27.53 7.68 24.82
N GLY A 152 -26.37 8.21 24.41
CA GLY A 152 -26.00 9.64 24.44
C GLY A 152 -25.31 10.08 25.73
N ASN A 153 -24.98 9.18 26.65
CA ASN A 153 -24.20 9.48 27.85
C ASN A 153 -22.70 9.23 27.56
N VAL A 154 -21.97 10.29 27.20
CA VAL A 154 -20.57 10.20 26.74
C VAL A 154 -19.54 10.54 27.83
N ASP A 155 -19.92 11.22 28.89
CA ASP A 155 -19.00 11.68 29.97
C ASP A 155 -18.96 10.66 31.15
N VAL A 156 -18.77 9.37 30.83
CA VAL A 156 -18.75 8.27 31.81
C VAL A 156 -17.35 7.71 32.08
N TYR A 157 -16.34 8.29 31.44
CA TYR A 157 -14.95 7.90 31.64
C TYR A 157 -14.43 8.26 33.05
N THR A 158 -13.30 7.65 33.43
CA THR A 158 -12.62 7.97 34.68
C THR A 158 -11.28 8.68 34.39
N THR A 159 -10.72 9.32 35.43
CA THR A 159 -9.38 9.96 35.34
C THR A 159 -8.22 8.97 35.52
N ASN A 160 -8.51 7.68 35.75
CA ASN A 160 -7.48 6.65 35.80
C ASN A 160 -6.89 6.43 34.41
N ALA A 161 -5.57 6.39 34.30
CA ALA A 161 -4.91 6.12 33.04
C ALA A 161 -5.27 4.74 32.49
N SER A 162 -5.45 4.67 31.18
CA SER A 162 -5.62 3.40 30.44
C SER A 162 -4.29 2.99 29.80
N PHE A 163 -3.94 1.70 29.90
CA PHE A 163 -2.82 1.14 29.15
C PHE A 163 -3.15 1.08 27.66
N ILE A 164 -2.30 1.64 26.83
CA ILE A 164 -2.46 1.62 25.37
C ILE A 164 -1.29 0.89 24.69
N VAL A 165 -1.59 0.21 23.60
CA VAL A 165 -0.63 -0.58 22.86
C VAL A 165 -0.16 0.08 21.55
N HIS A 166 -0.81 1.18 21.17
CA HIS A 166 -0.48 1.96 19.97
C HIS A 166 -0.24 3.43 20.33
N PRO A 167 0.70 4.12 19.65
CA PRO A 167 0.96 5.54 19.84
C PRO A 167 -0.28 6.42 19.63
N GLN A 168 -0.20 7.65 20.09
CA GLN A 168 -1.36 8.53 20.22
C GLN A 168 -1.84 9.21 18.93
N LEU A 169 -0.99 9.32 17.88
CA LEU A 169 -1.32 10.17 16.73
C LEU A 169 -2.64 9.80 16.06
N GLY A 170 -2.86 8.51 15.77
CA GLY A 170 -4.10 8.08 15.13
C GLY A 170 -5.35 8.39 15.95
N LYS A 171 -5.25 8.30 17.27
CA LYS A 171 -6.32 8.67 18.22
C LYS A 171 -6.55 10.18 18.23
N TRP A 172 -5.48 11.00 18.16
CA TRP A 172 -5.60 12.47 18.00
C TRP A 172 -6.28 12.84 16.69
N LEU A 173 -6.05 12.10 15.61
CA LEU A 173 -6.76 12.32 14.35
C LEU A 173 -8.24 12.00 14.50
N ILE A 174 -8.62 10.90 15.16
CA ILE A 174 -10.02 10.58 15.50
C ILE A 174 -10.61 11.68 16.38
N ALA A 175 -9.89 12.08 17.43
CA ALA A 175 -10.26 13.16 18.33
C ALA A 175 -10.61 14.48 17.62
N SER A 176 -9.92 14.79 16.52
CA SER A 176 -10.23 15.98 15.70
C SER A 176 -11.65 15.97 15.14
N GLY A 177 -12.14 14.80 14.75
CA GLY A 177 -13.51 14.64 14.28
C GLY A 177 -14.54 14.71 15.41
N GLU A 178 -14.22 14.14 16.58
CA GLU A 178 -15.04 14.24 17.77
C GLU A 178 -15.11 15.67 18.30
N TRP A 179 -14.03 16.42 18.20
CA TRP A 179 -14.00 17.84 18.55
C TRP A 179 -14.91 18.67 17.64
N LEU A 180 -14.93 18.37 16.33
CA LEU A 180 -15.72 19.12 15.35
C LEU A 180 -17.20 18.74 15.36
N PHE A 181 -17.52 17.47 15.56
CA PHE A 181 -18.87 16.92 15.33
C PHE A 181 -19.46 16.21 16.56
N GLY A 182 -18.73 16.17 17.67
CA GLY A 182 -19.12 15.50 18.90
C GLY A 182 -18.78 13.99 18.91
N MET A 183 -18.86 13.40 20.09
CA MET A 183 -18.66 11.96 20.34
C MET A 183 -19.85 11.16 19.81
N ASN A 184 -19.88 10.89 18.51
CA ASN A 184 -20.92 10.12 17.82
C ASN A 184 -20.32 9.44 16.58
N SER A 185 -21.06 8.50 15.97
CA SER A 185 -20.57 7.68 14.85
C SER A 185 -20.07 8.48 13.64
N PHE A 186 -20.64 9.65 13.38
CA PHE A 186 -20.14 10.54 12.36
C PHE A 186 -18.80 11.18 12.78
N GLY A 187 -18.75 11.70 14.02
CA GLY A 187 -17.59 12.42 14.53
C GLY A 187 -16.33 11.58 14.51
N TRP A 188 -16.34 10.40 15.15
CA TRP A 188 -15.11 9.58 15.19
C TRP A 188 -14.73 8.94 13.84
N ARG A 189 -15.69 8.73 12.89
CA ARG A 189 -15.39 8.14 11.56
C ARG A 189 -14.97 9.16 10.50
N PHE A 190 -15.36 10.43 10.65
CA PHE A 190 -15.09 11.46 9.66
C PHE A 190 -13.60 11.61 9.31
N PRO A 191 -12.64 11.62 10.27
CA PRO A 191 -11.22 11.66 9.94
C PRO A 191 -10.75 10.46 9.12
N ALA A 192 -11.24 9.25 9.40
CA ALA A 192 -10.92 8.06 8.63
C ALA A 192 -11.38 8.21 7.16
N LEU A 193 -12.56 8.78 6.92
CA LEU A 193 -13.05 9.12 5.58
C LEU A 193 -12.11 10.09 4.85
N VAL A 194 -11.69 11.15 5.54
CA VAL A 194 -10.79 12.16 4.94
C VAL A 194 -9.46 11.52 4.54
N PHE A 195 -8.83 10.79 5.47
CA PHE A 195 -7.54 10.16 5.21
C PHE A 195 -7.62 9.03 4.17
N GLY A 196 -8.69 8.24 4.18
CA GLY A 196 -8.93 7.23 3.13
C GLY A 196 -9.18 7.85 1.74
N THR A 197 -9.78 9.03 1.69
CA THR A 197 -9.93 9.81 0.46
C THR A 197 -8.59 10.37 -0.02
N LEU A 198 -7.80 10.95 0.89
CA LEU A 198 -6.45 11.47 0.58
C LEU A 198 -5.49 10.35 0.16
N LEU A 199 -5.63 9.14 0.72
CA LEU A 199 -4.87 7.97 0.30
C LEU A 199 -5.09 7.68 -1.19
N VAL A 200 -6.33 7.78 -1.70
CA VAL A 200 -6.62 7.63 -3.13
C VAL A 200 -5.85 8.68 -3.96
N ALA A 201 -5.84 9.94 -3.53
CA ALA A 201 -5.07 10.98 -4.21
C ALA A 201 -3.57 10.67 -4.23
N VAL A 202 -3.01 10.24 -3.11
CA VAL A 202 -1.59 9.87 -3.00
C VAL A 202 -1.27 8.70 -3.93
N VAL A 203 -2.11 7.67 -3.98
CA VAL A 203 -1.91 6.48 -4.85
C VAL A 203 -1.98 6.88 -6.33
N ILE A 204 -2.91 7.75 -6.73
CA ILE A 204 -2.95 8.31 -8.10
C ILE A 204 -1.61 8.95 -8.46
N ARG A 205 -1.11 9.83 -7.58
CA ARG A 205 0.14 10.56 -7.81
C ARG A 205 1.35 9.63 -7.83
N LEU A 206 1.40 8.65 -6.93
CA LEU A 206 2.46 7.65 -6.84
C LEU A 206 2.49 6.77 -8.09
N ALA A 207 1.36 6.17 -8.46
CA ALA A 207 1.26 5.30 -9.63
C ALA A 207 1.59 6.05 -10.92
N ARG A 208 1.08 7.28 -11.06
CA ARG A 208 1.41 8.16 -12.18
C ARG A 208 2.90 8.48 -12.21
N ARG A 209 3.53 8.77 -11.07
CA ARG A 209 4.95 9.11 -11.00
C ARG A 209 5.83 7.94 -11.43
N ILE A 210 5.49 6.73 -10.98
CA ILE A 210 6.25 5.52 -11.31
C ILE A 210 6.06 5.13 -12.78
N SER A 211 4.80 5.10 -13.26
CA SER A 211 4.45 4.67 -14.61
C SER A 211 4.63 5.76 -15.69
N ARG A 212 4.72 7.03 -15.28
CA ARG A 212 4.72 8.23 -16.14
C ARG A 212 3.45 8.40 -16.97
N SER A 213 2.37 7.74 -16.58
CA SER A 213 1.08 7.74 -17.27
C SER A 213 -0.03 8.25 -16.36
N THR A 214 -0.72 9.32 -16.80
CA THR A 214 -1.92 9.81 -16.11
C THR A 214 -3.02 8.77 -16.09
N MET A 215 -3.15 7.98 -17.16
CA MET A 215 -4.13 6.89 -17.25
C MET A 215 -3.86 5.79 -16.20
N VAL A 216 -2.61 5.35 -16.06
CA VAL A 216 -2.25 4.34 -15.04
C VAL A 216 -2.49 4.89 -13.64
N GLY A 217 -2.17 6.16 -13.38
CA GLY A 217 -2.51 6.82 -12.12
C GLY A 217 -4.01 6.84 -11.85
N ALA A 218 -4.81 7.22 -12.85
CA ALA A 218 -6.27 7.24 -12.75
C ALA A 218 -6.86 5.86 -12.45
N ILE A 219 -6.40 4.83 -13.18
CA ILE A 219 -6.84 3.44 -12.97
C ILE A 219 -6.47 2.96 -11.57
N ALA A 220 -5.23 3.19 -11.11
CA ALA A 220 -4.80 2.79 -9.76
C ALA A 220 -5.65 3.45 -8.67
N GLY A 221 -5.94 4.74 -8.79
CA GLY A 221 -6.80 5.44 -7.85
C GLY A 221 -8.26 4.98 -7.92
N PHE A 222 -8.79 4.75 -9.10
CA PHE A 222 -10.14 4.22 -9.28
C PHE A 222 -10.29 2.81 -8.67
N LEU A 223 -9.34 1.92 -8.91
CA LEU A 223 -9.34 0.58 -8.34
C LEU A 223 -9.30 0.63 -6.81
N LEU A 224 -8.45 1.49 -6.22
CA LEU A 224 -8.42 1.70 -4.77
C LEU A 224 -9.72 2.33 -4.25
N CYS A 225 -10.35 3.20 -5.05
CA CYS A 225 -11.62 3.84 -4.71
C CYS A 225 -12.74 2.82 -4.52
N VAL A 226 -12.79 1.79 -5.37
CA VAL A 226 -13.83 0.75 -5.38
C VAL A 226 -13.41 -0.56 -4.69
N ASP A 227 -12.20 -0.63 -4.15
CA ASP A 227 -11.76 -1.79 -3.37
C ASP A 227 -12.50 -1.87 -2.03
N GLY A 228 -13.08 -3.04 -1.75
CA GLY A 228 -13.92 -3.25 -0.57
C GLY A 228 -13.17 -3.05 0.74
N LEU A 229 -11.91 -3.51 0.85
CA LEU A 229 -11.10 -3.32 2.04
C LEU A 229 -10.83 -1.82 2.28
N SER A 230 -10.35 -1.12 1.26
CA SER A 230 -10.10 0.32 1.34
C SER A 230 -11.37 1.12 1.67
N PHE A 231 -12.51 0.71 1.10
CA PHE A 231 -13.80 1.34 1.37
C PHE A 231 -14.22 1.18 2.83
N VAL A 232 -14.19 -0.04 3.38
CA VAL A 232 -14.60 -0.31 4.79
C VAL A 232 -13.65 0.39 5.76
N MET A 233 -12.32 0.25 5.56
CA MET A 233 -11.33 0.86 6.44
C MET A 233 -11.36 2.40 6.43
N SER A 234 -11.89 3.02 5.39
CA SER A 234 -12.10 4.48 5.31
C SER A 234 -13.38 4.95 5.99
N ARG A 235 -14.21 4.07 6.54
CA ARG A 235 -15.53 4.37 7.11
C ARG A 235 -15.69 3.91 8.56
N ILE A 236 -14.60 3.45 9.15
CA ILE A 236 -14.51 3.03 10.55
C ILE A 236 -13.30 3.70 11.19
N ALA A 237 -13.39 4.06 12.45
CA ALA A 237 -12.33 4.77 13.16
C ALA A 237 -11.24 3.81 13.63
N LEU A 238 -10.50 3.25 12.66
CA LEU A 238 -9.32 2.43 12.89
C LEU A 238 -8.04 3.20 12.58
N LEU A 239 -6.95 2.83 13.23
CA LEU A 239 -5.64 3.48 13.06
C LEU A 239 -5.03 3.19 11.69
N ASP A 240 -5.38 2.06 11.09
CA ASP A 240 -4.78 1.50 9.88
C ASP A 240 -4.91 2.42 8.66
N ILE A 241 -6.02 3.12 8.51
CA ILE A 241 -6.21 4.02 7.36
C ILE A 241 -5.31 5.25 7.42
N PHE A 242 -5.04 5.77 8.62
CA PHE A 242 -4.10 6.88 8.83
C PHE A 242 -2.67 6.42 8.58
N GLU A 243 -2.29 5.26 9.10
CA GLU A 243 -0.99 4.65 8.86
C GLU A 243 -0.75 4.43 7.37
N ALA A 244 -1.71 3.83 6.66
CA ALA A 244 -1.63 3.58 5.22
C ALA A 244 -1.43 4.86 4.41
N PHE A 245 -2.14 5.94 4.78
CA PHE A 245 -1.96 7.26 4.16
C PHE A 245 -0.54 7.80 4.37
N PHE A 246 -0.03 7.80 5.60
CA PHE A 246 1.30 8.31 5.90
C PHE A 246 2.39 7.47 5.25
N ILE A 247 2.27 6.14 5.25
CA ILE A 247 3.16 5.25 4.52
C ILE A 247 3.19 5.57 3.03
N ALA A 248 2.02 5.66 2.38
CA ALA A 248 1.93 5.92 0.95
C ALA A 248 2.51 7.31 0.59
N ALA A 249 2.27 8.33 1.43
CA ALA A 249 2.84 9.67 1.27
C ALA A 249 4.36 9.66 1.44
N GLY A 250 4.88 8.90 2.41
CA GLY A 250 6.31 8.69 2.61
C GLY A 250 6.97 8.01 1.40
N VAL A 251 6.34 6.97 0.87
CA VAL A 251 6.80 6.27 -0.35
C VAL A 251 6.79 7.22 -1.56
N LEU A 252 5.74 8.01 -1.74
CA LEU A 252 5.69 9.03 -2.80
C LEU A 252 6.84 10.04 -2.67
N ALA A 253 7.16 10.47 -1.44
CA ALA A 253 8.27 11.36 -1.19
C ALA A 253 9.63 10.69 -1.54
N VAL A 254 9.84 9.42 -1.20
CA VAL A 254 11.06 8.68 -1.57
C VAL A 254 11.18 8.54 -3.09
N VAL A 255 10.08 8.30 -3.80
CA VAL A 255 10.08 8.24 -5.28
C VAL A 255 10.39 9.62 -5.88
N ASN A 256 9.86 10.70 -5.31
CA ASN A 256 10.18 12.06 -5.73
C ASN A 256 11.66 12.40 -5.48
N ASP A 257 12.22 11.94 -4.36
CA ASP A 257 13.63 12.10 -4.05
C ASP A 257 14.54 11.39 -5.05
N ARG A 258 14.18 10.15 -5.46
CA ARG A 258 14.92 9.44 -6.53
C ARG A 258 15.09 10.31 -7.77
N ASP A 259 14.02 10.92 -8.23
CA ASP A 259 14.05 11.75 -9.44
C ASP A 259 14.80 13.07 -9.18
N TRP A 260 14.60 13.67 -8.00
CA TRP A 260 15.32 14.87 -7.58
C TRP A 260 16.83 14.63 -7.50
N PHE A 261 17.26 13.52 -6.88
CA PHE A 261 18.66 13.14 -6.76
C PHE A 261 19.32 12.95 -8.12
N ARG A 262 18.66 12.20 -9.03
CA ARG A 262 19.16 11.97 -10.39
C ARG A 262 19.31 13.28 -11.17
N ASN A 263 18.32 14.16 -11.11
CA ASN A 263 18.36 15.47 -11.77
C ASN A 263 19.44 16.37 -11.16
N ARG A 264 19.64 16.33 -9.85
CA ARG A 264 20.70 17.08 -9.18
C ARG A 264 22.07 16.58 -9.59
N LEU A 265 22.24 15.26 -9.61
CA LEU A 265 23.50 14.62 -10.04
C LEU A 265 23.84 15.00 -11.49
N ALA A 266 22.86 14.93 -12.40
CA ALA A 266 23.06 15.33 -13.80
C ALA A 266 23.52 16.80 -13.94
N ARG A 267 22.85 17.71 -13.22
CA ARG A 267 23.23 19.14 -13.21
C ARG A 267 24.63 19.38 -12.68
N ASP A 268 25.04 18.68 -11.63
CA ASP A 268 26.35 18.85 -11.02
C ASP A 268 27.45 18.27 -11.91
N LEU A 269 27.18 17.18 -12.66
CA LEU A 269 28.08 16.63 -13.66
C LEU A 269 28.31 17.60 -14.81
N GLU A 270 27.25 18.21 -15.35
CA GLU A 270 27.37 19.23 -16.42
C GLU A 270 28.16 20.45 -15.97
N LYS A 271 27.80 21.00 -14.78
CA LYS A 271 28.51 22.19 -14.26
C LYS A 271 30.01 21.97 -14.07
N LYS A 272 30.44 20.75 -13.77
CA LYS A 272 31.85 20.41 -13.57
C LYS A 272 32.54 19.90 -14.80
N GLY A 273 31.83 19.82 -15.95
CA GLY A 273 32.39 19.25 -17.19
C GLY A 273 32.73 17.76 -17.05
N LEU A 274 32.16 17.05 -16.08
CA LEU A 274 32.45 15.66 -15.79
C LEU A 274 31.52 14.76 -16.60
N THR A 275 31.80 14.60 -17.89
CA THR A 275 31.11 13.64 -18.76
C THR A 275 31.94 12.37 -18.84
N GLY A 276 31.39 11.22 -18.41
CA GLY A 276 32.07 9.93 -18.47
C GLY A 276 32.65 9.45 -17.11
N TYR A 277 33.65 8.59 -17.16
CA TYR A 277 34.18 7.78 -16.04
C TYR A 277 34.70 8.52 -14.78
N GLY A 278 34.69 9.83 -14.72
CA GLY A 278 35.32 10.62 -13.66
C GLY A 278 34.37 11.27 -12.65
N GLY A 279 33.06 11.21 -12.88
CA GLY A 279 32.13 12.11 -12.26
C GLY A 279 31.49 11.64 -10.96
N GLN A 280 32.20 11.76 -9.84
CA GLN A 280 31.54 11.64 -8.54
C GLN A 280 31.56 13.01 -7.85
N PRO A 281 30.50 13.85 -8.05
CA PRO A 281 30.35 15.06 -7.24
C PRO A 281 30.18 14.69 -5.75
N GLY A 282 30.43 15.64 -4.86
CA GLY A 282 30.34 15.43 -3.41
C GLY A 282 28.97 14.94 -2.93
N PRO A 283 28.80 14.78 -1.61
CA PRO A 283 27.55 14.32 -1.03
C PRO A 283 26.42 15.35 -1.22
N PHE A 284 25.20 14.87 -1.38
CA PHE A 284 24.01 15.69 -1.33
C PHE A 284 23.44 15.66 0.09
N VAL A 285 23.90 16.58 0.92
CA VAL A 285 23.54 16.64 2.36
C VAL A 285 22.07 16.99 2.53
N PHE A 286 21.57 17.99 1.77
CA PHE A 286 20.18 18.43 1.87
C PHE A 286 19.34 17.76 0.77
N ARG A 287 18.40 16.90 1.19
CA ARG A 287 17.47 16.16 0.33
C ARG A 287 16.03 16.42 0.79
N PRO A 288 15.36 17.44 0.23
CA PRO A 288 14.08 17.92 0.76
C PRO A 288 12.98 16.84 0.76
N TRP A 289 12.93 15.99 -0.25
CA TRP A 289 11.95 14.92 -0.31
C TRP A 289 12.18 13.82 0.73
N LEU A 290 13.44 13.57 1.13
CA LEU A 290 13.72 12.64 2.23
C LEU A 290 13.34 13.20 3.59
N LEU A 291 13.42 14.53 3.77
CA LEU A 291 12.87 15.16 4.97
C LEU A 291 11.36 14.96 5.05
N VAL A 292 10.64 15.18 3.93
CA VAL A 292 9.20 14.88 3.85
C VAL A 292 8.93 13.41 4.14
N ALA A 293 9.71 12.49 3.55
CA ALA A 293 9.58 11.06 3.83
C ALA A 293 9.79 10.74 5.31
N GLY A 294 10.82 11.32 5.95
CA GLY A 294 11.08 11.15 7.39
C GLY A 294 9.91 11.62 8.25
N VAL A 295 9.34 12.79 7.93
CA VAL A 295 8.13 13.29 8.62
C VAL A 295 6.97 12.32 8.44
N MET A 296 6.68 11.88 7.20
CA MET A 296 5.56 10.97 6.94
C MET A 296 5.74 9.61 7.62
N PHE A 297 6.92 9.02 7.56
CA PHE A 297 7.19 7.76 8.25
C PHE A 297 7.21 7.92 9.78
N GLY A 298 7.66 9.05 10.31
CA GLY A 298 7.56 9.37 11.73
C GLY A 298 6.10 9.45 12.20
N LEU A 299 5.22 10.09 11.42
CA LEU A 299 3.78 10.13 11.66
C LEU A 299 3.15 8.72 11.54
N ALA A 300 3.57 7.94 10.55
CA ALA A 300 3.11 6.55 10.40
C ALA A 300 3.47 5.71 11.64
N CYS A 301 4.72 5.77 12.10
CA CYS A 301 5.16 5.10 13.34
C CYS A 301 4.43 5.64 14.58
N GLY A 302 4.11 6.95 14.60
CA GLY A 302 3.30 7.59 15.64
C GLY A 302 1.83 7.14 15.63
N THR A 303 1.41 6.41 14.60
CA THR A 303 0.10 5.76 14.50
C THR A 303 0.20 4.27 14.85
N LYS A 304 1.09 3.52 14.21
CA LYS A 304 1.40 2.10 14.48
C LYS A 304 2.87 1.78 14.22
N TRP A 305 3.48 0.93 15.04
CA TRP A 305 4.91 0.63 14.97
C TRP A 305 5.35 -0.17 13.73
N ASN A 306 4.46 -0.95 13.13
CA ASN A 306 4.77 -1.74 11.92
C ASN A 306 5.24 -0.87 10.74
N ALA A 307 4.91 0.42 10.70
CA ALA A 307 5.42 1.37 9.72
C ALA A 307 6.97 1.45 9.69
N MET A 308 7.67 1.11 10.80
CA MET A 308 9.13 1.11 10.84
C MET A 308 9.76 0.09 9.86
N PHE A 309 9.10 -1.03 9.57
CA PHE A 309 9.58 -2.00 8.59
C PHE A 309 9.54 -1.43 7.17
N VAL A 310 8.52 -0.62 6.88
CA VAL A 310 8.41 0.08 5.59
C VAL A 310 9.46 1.18 5.49
N LEU A 311 9.65 1.98 6.55
CA LEU A 311 10.72 2.97 6.64
C LEU A 311 12.10 2.33 6.38
N ALA A 312 12.40 1.20 7.04
CA ALA A 312 13.68 0.50 6.87
C ALA A 312 13.87 0.02 5.42
N SER A 313 12.83 -0.60 4.85
CA SER A 313 12.86 -1.13 3.47
C SER A 313 13.10 -0.03 2.45
N PHE A 314 12.36 1.08 2.54
CA PHE A 314 12.50 2.22 1.64
C PHE A 314 13.77 3.04 1.92
N GLY A 315 14.28 3.05 3.14
CA GLY A 315 15.58 3.61 3.49
C GLY A 315 16.73 2.90 2.76
N VAL A 316 16.74 1.55 2.81
CA VAL A 316 17.70 0.74 2.05
C VAL A 316 17.55 0.97 0.55
N LEU A 317 16.32 0.96 0.03
CA LEU A 317 16.05 1.20 -1.40
C LEU A 317 16.57 2.56 -1.87
N CYS A 318 16.39 3.60 -1.06
CA CYS A 318 16.90 4.95 -1.35
C CYS A 318 18.42 4.97 -1.53
N VAL A 319 19.15 4.27 -0.65
CA VAL A 319 20.62 4.15 -0.75
C VAL A 319 21.01 3.35 -1.99
N VAL A 320 20.34 2.25 -2.30
CA VAL A 320 20.56 1.45 -3.51
C VAL A 320 20.35 2.30 -4.75
N TRP A 321 19.31 3.11 -4.81
CA TRP A 321 19.06 4.04 -5.91
C TRP A 321 20.16 5.11 -6.05
N SER A 322 20.69 5.63 -4.95
CA SER A 322 21.77 6.58 -4.95
C SER A 322 23.06 5.96 -5.53
N VAL A 323 23.42 4.75 -5.07
CA VAL A 323 24.56 3.97 -5.61
C VAL A 323 24.39 3.73 -7.13
N THR A 324 23.19 3.30 -7.53
CA THR A 324 22.88 3.00 -8.93
C THR A 324 22.95 4.26 -9.81
N ALA A 325 22.44 5.40 -9.34
CA ALA A 325 22.52 6.67 -10.07
C ALA A 325 23.99 7.10 -10.28
N ARG A 326 24.84 6.97 -9.24
CA ARG A 326 26.26 7.28 -9.36
C ARG A 326 27.01 6.31 -10.27
N ARG A 327 26.64 5.01 -10.28
CA ARG A 327 27.15 4.05 -11.27
C ARG A 327 26.78 4.45 -12.70
N LEU A 328 25.53 4.85 -12.89
CA LEU A 328 25.05 5.34 -14.19
C LEU A 328 25.80 6.61 -14.64
N ALA A 329 26.20 7.45 -13.69
CA ALA A 329 27.03 8.63 -13.93
C ALA A 329 28.50 8.31 -14.26
N GLY A 330 28.90 7.04 -14.27
CA GLY A 330 30.27 6.61 -14.61
C GLY A 330 31.22 6.51 -13.40
N ALA A 331 30.74 6.57 -12.15
CA ALA A 331 31.58 6.46 -10.95
C ALA A 331 32.22 5.08 -10.76
N GLY A 332 31.81 4.05 -11.49
CA GLY A 332 32.33 2.68 -11.38
C GLY A 332 32.27 2.15 -9.95
N LYS A 333 33.37 1.54 -9.46
CA LYS A 333 33.48 1.03 -8.08
C LYS A 333 33.38 2.13 -7.02
N ARG A 334 33.75 3.39 -7.34
CA ARG A 334 33.63 4.53 -6.41
C ARG A 334 32.17 4.82 -6.03
N SER A 335 31.20 4.36 -6.80
CA SER A 335 29.76 4.51 -6.47
C SER A 335 29.39 3.93 -5.11
N TYR A 336 30.13 2.95 -4.59
CA TYR A 336 29.91 2.41 -3.24
C TYR A 336 30.22 3.40 -2.12
N MET A 337 31.00 4.46 -2.36
CA MET A 337 31.15 5.55 -1.40
C MET A 337 29.81 6.24 -1.11
N SER A 338 28.84 6.12 -1.99
CA SER A 338 27.47 6.59 -1.80
C SER A 338 26.78 5.98 -0.57
N LEU A 339 27.21 4.77 -0.15
CA LEU A 339 26.72 4.17 1.10
C LEU A 339 26.92 5.10 2.31
N VAL A 340 28.03 5.85 2.33
CA VAL A 340 28.29 6.83 3.39
C VAL A 340 27.88 8.23 2.94
N MET A 341 28.32 8.68 1.75
CA MET A 341 28.12 10.06 1.28
C MET A 341 26.65 10.44 1.14
N ASP A 342 25.81 9.52 0.67
CA ASP A 342 24.37 9.75 0.47
C ASP A 342 23.54 9.00 1.50
N GLY A 343 24.05 7.87 2.00
CA GLY A 343 23.39 7.05 3.00
C GLY A 343 23.27 7.74 4.34
N LEU A 344 24.33 8.41 4.82
CA LEU A 344 24.28 9.15 6.10
C LEU A 344 23.28 10.32 6.07
N PRO A 345 23.28 11.21 5.06
CA PRO A 345 22.22 12.21 4.91
C PRO A 345 20.82 11.62 4.78
N ALA A 346 20.67 10.49 4.08
CA ALA A 346 19.39 9.80 3.97
C ALA A 346 18.93 9.24 5.32
N PHE A 347 19.83 8.63 6.08
CA PHE A 347 19.55 8.14 7.43
C PHE A 347 19.11 9.29 8.35
N VAL A 348 19.84 10.40 8.38
CA VAL A 348 19.46 11.57 9.20
C VAL A 348 18.09 12.10 8.77
N SER A 349 17.86 12.27 7.46
CA SER A 349 16.60 12.83 6.94
C SER A 349 15.39 11.91 7.17
N MET A 350 15.55 10.59 7.09
CA MET A 350 14.44 9.65 7.20
C MET A 350 14.29 9.08 8.61
N VAL A 351 15.40 8.65 9.23
CA VAL A 351 15.33 7.93 10.51
C VAL A 351 15.40 8.92 11.69
N VAL A 352 16.37 9.83 11.70
CA VAL A 352 16.49 10.78 12.84
C VAL A 352 15.33 11.75 12.85
N VAL A 353 14.97 12.34 11.69
CA VAL A 353 13.79 13.21 11.59
C VAL A 353 12.51 12.42 11.90
N GLY A 354 12.37 11.19 11.39
CA GLY A 354 11.24 10.32 11.70
C GLY A 354 11.12 10.03 13.20
N LEU A 355 12.24 9.78 13.90
CA LEU A 355 12.27 9.57 15.34
C LEU A 355 11.84 10.84 16.11
N VAL A 356 12.35 12.02 15.71
CA VAL A 356 11.95 13.29 16.32
C VAL A 356 10.44 13.51 16.16
N VAL A 357 9.91 13.30 14.96
CA VAL A 357 8.46 13.41 14.70
C VAL A 357 7.69 12.38 15.53
N TYR A 358 8.15 11.14 15.58
CA TYR A 358 7.55 10.08 16.39
C TYR A 358 7.46 10.50 17.87
N VAL A 359 8.56 10.96 18.46
CA VAL A 359 8.56 11.42 19.87
C VAL A 359 7.64 12.64 20.03
N ALA A 360 7.58 13.53 19.05
CA ALA A 360 6.68 14.67 19.08
C ALA A 360 5.19 14.25 19.06
N THR A 361 4.83 13.09 18.48
CA THR A 361 3.43 12.59 18.53
C THR A 361 2.97 12.21 19.93
N TRP A 362 3.87 12.05 20.89
CA TRP A 362 3.59 11.80 22.30
C TRP A 362 3.46 13.10 23.14
N TRP A 363 3.31 14.24 22.47
CA TRP A 363 3.34 15.56 23.12
C TRP A 363 2.35 15.70 24.28
N SER A 364 1.12 15.16 24.14
CA SER A 364 0.11 15.31 25.18
C SER A 364 0.41 14.43 26.39
N TRP A 365 0.87 13.19 26.19
CA TRP A 365 1.35 12.34 27.29
C TRP A 365 2.57 12.96 28.00
N LEU A 366 3.48 13.59 27.25
CA LEU A 366 4.63 14.29 27.82
C LEU A 366 4.22 15.55 28.61
N ALA A 367 3.21 16.27 28.14
CA ALA A 367 2.73 17.52 28.75
C ALA A 367 1.84 17.28 29.99
N THR A 368 1.20 16.13 30.10
CA THR A 368 0.31 15.79 31.23
C THR A 368 1.02 14.91 32.27
N GLN A 369 0.42 14.77 33.44
CA GLN A 369 0.98 13.96 34.54
C GLN A 369 0.17 12.68 34.80
N GLY A 370 -1.03 12.56 34.22
CA GLY A 370 -1.98 11.49 34.51
C GLY A 370 -1.89 10.30 33.56
N GLY A 371 -1.06 10.35 32.48
CA GLY A 371 -0.92 9.24 31.54
C GLY A 371 -0.32 7.99 32.17
N TRP A 372 -0.58 6.81 31.55
CA TRP A 372 -0.06 5.52 32.02
C TRP A 372 1.47 5.60 32.14
N ASP A 373 1.99 5.17 33.30
CA ASP A 373 3.43 5.17 33.65
C ASP A 373 4.15 6.53 33.53
N ARG A 374 3.39 7.62 33.39
CA ARG A 374 3.99 8.95 33.26
C ARG A 374 4.88 9.33 34.46
N GLN A 375 4.58 8.80 35.64
CA GLN A 375 5.29 9.06 36.89
C GLN A 375 6.37 7.99 37.20
N TRP A 376 6.51 6.95 36.38
CA TRP A 376 7.46 5.88 36.63
C TRP A 376 8.88 6.38 36.87
N GLY A 377 9.38 7.32 36.06
CA GLY A 377 10.72 7.87 36.20
C GLY A 377 10.92 8.72 37.48
N ALA A 378 9.87 9.34 38.03
CA ALA A 378 9.95 10.01 39.30
C ALA A 378 10.09 9.02 40.46
N GLN A 379 9.52 7.84 40.33
CA GLN A 379 9.61 6.73 41.30
C GLN A 379 10.91 5.94 41.16
N HIS A 380 11.60 6.03 40.00
CA HIS A 380 12.81 5.29 39.67
C HIS A 380 13.93 6.24 39.19
N PRO A 381 14.39 7.22 40.01
CA PRO A 381 15.35 8.23 39.58
C PRO A 381 16.72 7.65 39.22
N ASP A 382 17.07 6.50 39.77
CA ASP A 382 18.37 5.83 39.53
C ASP A 382 18.37 4.96 38.27
N ALA A 383 17.21 4.73 37.61
CA ALA A 383 17.12 3.98 36.38
C ALA A 383 17.95 4.67 35.27
N TRP A 384 18.73 3.87 34.49
CA TRP A 384 19.67 4.39 33.51
C TRP A 384 18.99 5.32 32.48
N GLN A 385 17.79 4.97 32.02
CA GLN A 385 17.04 5.78 31.05
C GLN A 385 16.59 7.13 31.64
N VAL A 386 16.29 7.18 32.94
CA VAL A 386 15.97 8.43 33.63
C VAL A 386 17.22 9.30 33.82
N ARG A 387 18.36 8.68 34.19
CA ARG A 387 19.63 9.37 34.33
C ARG A 387 20.16 9.98 33.04
N PHE A 388 19.91 9.32 31.89
CA PHE A 388 20.38 9.82 30.58
C PHE A 388 19.42 10.80 29.92
N PHE A 389 18.10 10.55 29.98
CA PHE A 389 17.10 11.29 29.19
C PHE A 389 16.18 12.18 30.04
N GLY A 390 16.32 12.13 31.36
CA GLY A 390 15.43 12.81 32.30
C GLY A 390 14.12 12.03 32.53
N GLN A 391 13.39 12.47 33.56
CA GLN A 391 12.18 11.78 34.02
C GLN A 391 11.12 11.57 32.95
N PRO A 392 10.72 12.57 32.12
CA PRO A 392 9.66 12.36 31.14
C PRO A 392 10.00 11.33 30.07
N LEU A 393 11.17 11.46 29.45
CA LEU A 393 11.61 10.56 28.38
C LEU A 393 12.03 9.20 28.93
N GLY A 394 12.57 9.13 30.14
CA GLY A 394 12.86 7.86 30.82
C GLY A 394 11.61 7.05 31.08
N SER A 395 10.52 7.71 31.54
CA SER A 395 9.20 7.08 31.70
C SER A 395 8.64 6.63 30.35
N LEU A 396 8.79 7.45 29.30
CA LEU A 396 8.33 7.07 27.96
C LEU A 396 9.05 5.84 27.43
N LEU A 397 10.38 5.74 27.63
CA LEU A 397 11.16 4.56 27.24
C LEU A 397 10.73 3.31 28.02
N TYR A 398 10.44 3.46 29.30
CA TYR A 398 9.90 2.36 30.12
C TYR A 398 8.53 1.91 29.57
N TYR A 399 7.62 2.84 29.28
CA TYR A 399 6.33 2.54 28.71
C TYR A 399 6.45 1.82 27.34
N HIS A 400 7.41 2.22 26.49
CA HIS A 400 7.69 1.52 25.24
C HIS A 400 8.15 0.07 25.45
N LYS A 401 8.91 -0.18 26.52
CA LYS A 401 9.28 -1.54 26.92
C LYS A 401 8.03 -2.37 27.26
N GLU A 402 7.10 -1.83 28.04
CA GLU A 402 5.85 -2.51 28.38
C GLU A 402 4.98 -2.82 27.15
N ILE A 403 4.84 -1.82 26.24
CA ILE A 403 4.16 -2.03 24.96
C ILE A 403 4.82 -3.14 24.14
N TRP A 404 6.16 -3.17 24.11
CA TRP A 404 6.89 -4.23 23.42
C TRP A 404 6.68 -5.60 24.08
N GLU A 405 6.70 -5.68 25.41
CA GLU A 405 6.45 -6.90 26.17
C GLU A 405 5.02 -7.39 25.96
N PHE A 406 4.03 -6.51 25.90
CA PHE A 406 2.65 -6.85 25.58
C PHE A 406 2.54 -7.48 24.18
N HIS A 407 3.11 -6.85 23.15
CA HIS A 407 3.04 -7.36 21.77
C HIS A 407 3.77 -8.70 21.57
N ASN A 408 4.79 -8.99 22.38
CA ASN A 408 5.58 -10.21 22.31
C ASN A 408 5.25 -11.22 23.44
N GLY A 409 4.29 -10.88 24.31
CA GLY A 409 3.89 -11.69 25.45
C GLY A 409 3.01 -12.89 25.06
N ASP A 410 2.86 -13.81 25.98
CA ASP A 410 2.08 -15.03 25.79
C ASP A 410 0.60 -14.75 25.59
N TYR A 411 0.09 -13.67 26.16
CA TYR A 411 -1.30 -13.23 25.96
C TYR A 411 -1.62 -13.03 24.46
N ILE A 412 -0.79 -12.29 23.74
CA ILE A 412 -0.99 -12.07 22.28
C ILE A 412 -0.68 -13.33 21.48
N LYS A 413 0.38 -14.07 21.83
CA LYS A 413 0.78 -15.28 21.10
C LYS A 413 -0.23 -16.42 21.21
N SER A 414 -0.90 -16.54 22.34
CA SER A 414 -1.93 -17.56 22.58
C SER A 414 -3.34 -17.12 22.17
N ALA A 415 -3.53 -15.82 21.88
CA ALA A 415 -4.82 -15.31 21.48
C ALA A 415 -5.30 -15.96 20.18
N THR A 416 -6.50 -16.51 20.21
CA THR A 416 -7.17 -17.09 19.03
C THR A 416 -8.45 -16.35 18.75
N HIS A 417 -8.76 -16.16 17.48
CA HIS A 417 -9.99 -15.52 17.07
C HIS A 417 -10.59 -16.26 15.87
N VAL A 418 -11.91 -16.45 15.88
CA VAL A 418 -12.62 -17.16 14.80
C VAL A 418 -12.43 -16.53 13.42
N TYR A 419 -12.16 -15.24 13.35
CA TYR A 419 -11.87 -14.48 12.12
C TYR A 419 -10.37 -14.19 11.92
N ALA A 420 -9.47 -14.86 12.65
CA ALA A 420 -8.02 -14.69 12.42
C ALA A 420 -7.65 -15.06 10.99
N ALA A 421 -6.96 -14.16 10.30
CA ALA A 421 -6.44 -14.37 8.95
C ALA A 421 -4.93 -14.59 8.99
N HIS A 422 -4.47 -15.74 8.52
CA HIS A 422 -3.05 -16.05 8.47
C HIS A 422 -2.32 -15.14 7.45
N PRO A 423 -1.14 -14.57 7.79
CA PRO A 423 -0.41 -13.64 6.92
C PRO A 423 -0.14 -14.17 5.50
N GLY A 424 0.13 -15.47 5.35
CA GLY A 424 0.31 -16.10 4.04
C GLY A 424 -0.91 -16.02 3.11
N GLY A 425 -2.09 -15.77 3.65
CA GLY A 425 -3.33 -15.61 2.88
C GLY A 425 -3.67 -14.16 2.50
N TRP A 426 -2.97 -13.15 3.05
CA TRP A 426 -3.35 -11.75 2.86
C TRP A 426 -3.27 -11.29 1.42
N LEU A 427 -2.20 -11.65 0.71
CA LEU A 427 -2.02 -11.26 -0.71
C LEU A 427 -3.11 -11.77 -1.64
N VAL A 428 -3.77 -12.87 -1.30
CA VAL A 428 -4.83 -13.48 -2.10
C VAL A 428 -6.21 -13.28 -1.47
N ASN A 429 -6.29 -12.47 -0.41
CA ASN A 429 -7.53 -12.19 0.32
C ASN A 429 -8.29 -13.47 0.70
N ALA A 430 -7.55 -14.45 1.25
CA ALA A 430 -8.08 -15.80 1.52
C ALA A 430 -9.15 -15.82 2.62
N ARG A 431 -9.11 -14.88 3.56
CA ARG A 431 -10.08 -14.78 4.64
C ARG A 431 -10.36 -13.32 4.98
N PRO A 432 -11.64 -12.87 4.91
CA PRO A 432 -12.05 -11.54 5.32
C PRO A 432 -12.00 -11.40 6.86
N ILE A 433 -11.89 -10.16 7.34
CA ILE A 433 -12.01 -9.83 8.75
C ILE A 433 -13.45 -9.38 9.01
N GLY A 434 -14.14 -10.02 9.94
CA GLY A 434 -15.45 -9.59 10.41
C GLY A 434 -15.32 -8.34 11.26
N ILE A 435 -16.00 -7.27 10.87
CA ILE A 435 -16.01 -5.98 11.59
C ILE A 435 -17.25 -5.91 12.50
N ASP A 436 -18.39 -6.33 11.99
CA ASP A 436 -19.66 -6.32 12.73
C ASP A 436 -20.53 -7.48 12.25
N ALA A 437 -21.24 -8.12 13.18
CA ALA A 437 -22.21 -9.15 12.85
C ALA A 437 -23.36 -9.11 13.88
N VAL A 438 -24.53 -8.68 13.44
CA VAL A 438 -25.74 -8.61 14.24
C VAL A 438 -26.76 -9.58 13.70
N ASN A 439 -27.11 -10.59 14.52
CA ASN A 439 -28.11 -11.61 14.19
C ASN A 439 -29.47 -11.25 14.81
N GLY A 440 -30.54 -11.72 14.19
CA GLY A 440 -31.89 -11.65 14.77
C GLY A 440 -32.52 -10.26 14.74
N ILE A 441 -32.09 -9.39 13.81
CA ILE A 441 -32.75 -8.09 13.60
C ILE A 441 -34.18 -8.33 13.22
N GLN A 442 -35.13 -7.73 13.95
CA GLN A 442 -36.55 -7.91 13.71
C GLN A 442 -37.04 -7.24 12.42
N ALA A 443 -38.10 -7.77 11.84
CA ALA A 443 -38.73 -7.20 10.65
C ALA A 443 -39.15 -5.74 10.90
N GLY A 444 -38.72 -4.83 10.00
CA GLY A 444 -38.95 -3.39 10.11
C GLY A 444 -37.90 -2.61 10.91
N GLU A 445 -36.96 -3.28 11.59
CA GLU A 445 -35.87 -2.66 12.33
C GLU A 445 -34.55 -2.69 11.50
N ASP A 446 -33.69 -1.69 11.68
CA ASP A 446 -32.32 -1.60 11.14
C ASP A 446 -32.18 -2.00 9.65
N GLY A 447 -33.19 -1.70 8.83
CA GLY A 447 -33.22 -2.02 7.40
C GLY A 447 -33.68 -3.44 7.07
N CYS A 448 -34.12 -4.24 8.04
CA CYS A 448 -34.75 -5.53 7.81
C CYS A 448 -36.12 -5.34 7.16
N PRO A 449 -36.41 -5.94 5.98
CA PRO A 449 -37.70 -5.74 5.31
C PRO A 449 -38.88 -6.23 6.16
N VAL A 450 -40.01 -5.50 6.11
CA VAL A 450 -41.26 -5.93 6.71
C VAL A 450 -41.73 -7.21 5.98
N GLY A 451 -42.14 -8.21 6.79
CA GLY A 451 -42.60 -9.49 6.25
C GLY A 451 -41.55 -10.60 6.22
N THR A 452 -40.31 -10.33 6.62
CA THR A 452 -39.30 -11.34 6.93
C THR A 452 -39.39 -11.79 8.38
N GLN A 453 -38.80 -12.93 8.74
CA GLN A 453 -38.77 -13.34 10.15
C GLN A 453 -37.70 -12.55 10.93
N THR A 454 -36.47 -12.68 10.52
CA THR A 454 -35.30 -11.95 11.06
C THR A 454 -34.28 -11.71 9.99
N CYS A 455 -33.42 -10.71 10.19
CA CYS A 455 -32.30 -10.41 9.32
C CYS A 455 -30.95 -10.60 10.03
N LEU A 456 -29.91 -10.76 9.21
CA LEU A 456 -28.51 -10.73 9.60
C LEU A 456 -27.86 -9.52 8.93
N ARG A 457 -27.18 -8.68 9.72
CA ARG A 457 -26.29 -7.64 9.20
C ARG A 457 -24.86 -8.06 9.43
N VAL A 458 -24.03 -8.05 8.37
CA VAL A 458 -22.60 -8.34 8.46
C VAL A 458 -21.82 -7.24 7.75
N ILE A 459 -20.78 -6.74 8.39
CA ILE A 459 -19.77 -5.86 7.81
C ILE A 459 -18.44 -6.62 7.82
N SER A 460 -17.87 -6.86 6.64
CA SER A 460 -16.60 -7.54 6.48
C SER A 460 -15.58 -6.64 5.79
N ALA A 461 -14.39 -6.53 6.36
CA ALA A 461 -13.24 -5.91 5.71
C ALA A 461 -12.63 -6.91 4.74
N THR A 462 -13.10 -6.88 3.51
CA THR A 462 -12.72 -7.79 2.44
C THR A 462 -12.26 -6.98 1.23
N GLY A 463 -11.04 -7.23 0.76
CA GLY A 463 -10.61 -6.69 -0.53
C GLY A 463 -11.47 -7.26 -1.67
N THR A 464 -11.62 -6.52 -2.75
CA THR A 464 -12.33 -7.01 -3.94
C THR A 464 -11.57 -8.22 -4.51
N PRO A 465 -12.10 -9.46 -4.43
CA PRO A 465 -11.29 -10.67 -4.67
C PRO A 465 -10.61 -10.68 -6.03
N THR A 466 -11.34 -10.35 -7.08
CA THR A 466 -10.79 -10.29 -8.44
C THR A 466 -9.64 -9.29 -8.56
N LEU A 467 -9.76 -8.11 -7.96
CA LEU A 467 -8.70 -7.10 -7.95
C LEU A 467 -7.44 -7.62 -7.24
N TRP A 468 -7.60 -8.25 -6.08
CA TRP A 468 -6.48 -8.76 -5.28
C TRP A 468 -5.78 -9.93 -5.97
N TRP A 469 -6.53 -10.87 -6.57
CA TRP A 469 -5.95 -12.01 -7.29
C TRP A 469 -5.17 -11.55 -8.52
N PHE A 470 -5.74 -10.64 -9.31
CA PHE A 470 -5.02 -10.06 -10.45
C PHE A 470 -3.81 -9.22 -10.02
N ALA A 471 -3.88 -8.51 -8.89
CA ALA A 471 -2.74 -7.76 -8.34
C ALA A 471 -1.61 -8.70 -7.90
N ALA A 472 -1.93 -9.80 -7.22
CA ALA A 472 -0.95 -10.81 -6.82
C ALA A 472 -0.28 -11.45 -8.05
N LEU A 473 -1.06 -11.82 -9.08
CA LEU A 473 -0.52 -12.33 -10.34
C LEU A 473 0.37 -11.28 -11.04
N ALA A 474 -0.08 -10.03 -11.12
CA ALA A 474 0.69 -8.94 -11.72
C ALA A 474 2.00 -8.69 -10.97
N LEU A 475 2.02 -8.81 -9.64
CA LEU A 475 3.24 -8.72 -8.83
C LEU A 475 4.23 -9.84 -9.20
N LEU A 476 3.76 -11.09 -9.30
CA LEU A 476 4.59 -12.23 -9.71
C LEU A 476 5.16 -12.03 -11.13
N VAL A 477 4.33 -11.57 -12.07
CA VAL A 477 4.77 -11.25 -13.44
C VAL A 477 5.81 -10.13 -13.41
N ALA A 478 5.59 -9.06 -12.65
CA ALA A 478 6.52 -7.93 -12.54
C ALA A 478 7.88 -8.36 -11.96
N ILE A 479 7.88 -9.17 -10.89
CA ILE A 479 9.11 -9.71 -10.28
C ILE A 479 9.84 -10.61 -11.29
N THR A 480 9.13 -11.53 -11.94
CA THR A 480 9.72 -12.44 -12.93
C THR A 480 10.33 -11.67 -14.09
N TRP A 481 9.59 -10.67 -14.60
CA TRP A 481 10.08 -9.80 -15.67
C TRP A 481 11.32 -9.01 -15.27
N TRP A 482 11.31 -8.43 -14.06
CA TRP A 482 12.45 -7.68 -13.54
C TRP A 482 13.69 -8.56 -13.35
N VAL A 483 13.53 -9.77 -12.79
CA VAL A 483 14.62 -10.72 -12.58
C VAL A 483 15.15 -11.25 -13.93
N ALA A 484 14.25 -11.65 -14.83
CA ALA A 484 14.63 -12.19 -16.15
C ALA A 484 15.27 -11.13 -17.05
N GLY A 485 14.76 -9.89 -17.00
CA GLY A 485 15.30 -8.76 -17.75
C GLY A 485 16.64 -8.25 -17.24
N ARG A 486 17.09 -8.69 -16.06
CA ARG A 486 18.29 -8.19 -15.37
C ARG A 486 18.37 -6.66 -15.31
N ASP A 487 17.22 -6.00 -15.30
CA ASP A 487 17.11 -4.54 -15.25
C ASP A 487 17.07 -4.09 -13.78
N TRP A 488 18.23 -4.01 -13.16
CA TRP A 488 18.43 -3.57 -11.77
C TRP A 488 18.38 -2.03 -11.61
N ARG A 489 17.76 -1.32 -12.53
CA ARG A 489 17.74 0.15 -12.58
C ARG A 489 16.52 0.75 -11.88
#